data_b368a7a2cb500561ed17a6a892721445
#
_entry.id   b368a7a2cb500561ed17a6a892721445
#
_cell.length_a   1.000
_cell.length_b   1.000
_cell.length_c   1.000
_cell.angle_alpha   90.00
_cell.angle_beta   90.00
_cell.angle_gamma   90.00
#
_symmetry.space_group_name_H-M   'P 1'
#
loop_
_entity.id
_entity.type
_entity.pdbx_description
1 polymer ?
#
loop_
_entity_poly.entity_id
_entity_poly.type
_entity_poly.pdbx_seq_one_letter_code
_entity_poly.pdbx_strand_id
1 'polypeptide(L)'
;MSEVDGVGGVTPSLTNSGEVRSGVTPPTPSQTVGPYFSFGLEWDDGPFAVPEGTAGAIRLEGRLLDGLGKPIPDGLIETWQADPDGRFAHPDDPRGAVEWDGFRGFARCPVDDDGHWSILTLKPGPVPGPRGSTQAPHVAVSVFARGILTRLVTRLYFGDEEEANGT
;
A
#
# COMPACT_ATOMS: atom_id res chain seq x y z
N MET A 1 -27.99 6.69 -62.59
CA MET A 1 -27.02 5.58 -62.53
C MET A 1 -25.70 6.22 -62.15
N SER A 2 -25.42 6.31 -60.85
CA SER A 2 -24.11 6.62 -60.30
C SER A 2 -24.12 6.19 -58.85
N GLU A 3 -23.30 5.15 -58.62
CA GLU A 3 -22.98 4.58 -57.30
C GLU A 3 -22.28 5.64 -56.46
N VAL A 4 -22.69 5.77 -55.20
CA VAL A 4 -21.90 6.48 -54.18
C VAL A 4 -21.21 5.43 -53.32
N ASP A 5 -19.90 5.40 -53.47
CA ASP A 5 -18.99 4.56 -52.72
C ASP A 5 -19.04 4.86 -51.23
N GLY A 6 -19.03 3.77 -50.46
CA GLY A 6 -19.12 3.80 -49.01
C GLY A 6 -17.92 4.42 -48.35
N VAL A 7 -18.21 5.29 -47.41
CA VAL A 7 -17.22 5.81 -46.45
C VAL A 7 -16.83 4.67 -45.52
N GLY A 8 -15.61 4.15 -45.71
CA GLY A 8 -15.00 3.20 -44.79
C GLY A 8 -14.73 3.84 -43.45
N GLY A 9 -15.51 3.44 -42.45
CA GLY A 9 -15.28 3.82 -41.07
C GLY A 9 -13.97 3.17 -40.58
N VAL A 10 -12.98 4.00 -40.26
CA VAL A 10 -11.76 3.56 -39.57
C VAL A 10 -12.12 3.31 -38.12
N THR A 11 -12.29 2.06 -37.77
CA THR A 11 -12.33 1.64 -36.37
C THR A 11 -10.92 1.73 -35.78
N PRO A 12 -10.68 2.50 -34.72
CA PRO A 12 -9.37 2.48 -34.06
C PRO A 12 -9.15 1.11 -33.44
N SER A 13 -8.15 0.38 -33.96
CA SER A 13 -7.70 -0.86 -33.34
C SER A 13 -6.89 -0.53 -32.10
N LEU A 14 -7.48 -0.74 -30.93
CA LEU A 14 -6.73 -0.77 -29.68
C LEU A 14 -6.00 -2.13 -29.63
N THR A 15 -4.74 -2.14 -30.00
CA THR A 15 -3.86 -3.29 -29.81
C THR A 15 -3.47 -3.37 -28.35
N ASN A 16 -4.35 -3.92 -27.54
CA ASN A 16 -3.96 -4.55 -26.30
C ASN A 16 -4.31 -6.04 -26.48
N SER A 17 -3.35 -6.92 -26.24
CA SER A 17 -3.36 -8.34 -26.52
C SER A 17 -4.42 -9.15 -25.76
N GLY A 18 -5.69 -8.83 -25.97
CA GLY A 18 -6.83 -9.57 -25.49
C GLY A 18 -7.92 -9.55 -26.54
N GLU A 19 -8.30 -10.69 -27.08
CA GLU A 19 -9.49 -10.84 -27.93
C GLU A 19 -10.71 -10.21 -27.22
N VAL A 20 -11.23 -9.11 -27.77
CA VAL A 20 -12.49 -8.52 -27.33
C VAL A 20 -13.60 -9.51 -27.68
N ARG A 21 -14.05 -10.30 -26.74
CA ARG A 21 -15.26 -11.11 -26.89
C ARG A 21 -16.45 -10.17 -27.09
N SER A 22 -17.16 -10.33 -28.20
CA SER A 22 -18.37 -9.59 -28.50
C SER A 22 -19.33 -9.59 -27.30
N GLY A 23 -19.63 -8.40 -26.75
CA GLY A 23 -20.51 -8.23 -25.61
C GLY A 23 -19.84 -8.02 -24.24
N VAL A 24 -18.50 -8.05 -24.16
CA VAL A 24 -17.76 -7.76 -22.91
C VAL A 24 -17.18 -6.35 -23.01
N THR A 25 -17.57 -5.48 -22.11
CA THR A 25 -16.94 -4.16 -21.97
C THR A 25 -15.48 -4.34 -21.56
N PRO A 26 -14.51 -3.72 -22.24
CA PRO A 26 -13.11 -3.79 -21.82
C PRO A 26 -12.94 -3.17 -20.44
N PRO A 27 -11.99 -3.66 -19.61
CA PRO A 27 -11.71 -3.08 -18.31
C PRO A 27 -11.28 -1.61 -18.46
N THR A 28 -11.68 -0.78 -17.50
CA THR A 28 -11.22 0.61 -17.43
C THR A 28 -9.68 0.62 -17.32
N PRO A 29 -8.98 1.43 -18.11
CA PRO A 29 -7.54 1.58 -17.97
C PRO A 29 -7.14 2.06 -16.57
N SER A 30 -5.96 1.66 -16.13
CA SER A 30 -5.40 2.16 -14.87
C SER A 30 -5.21 3.68 -14.95
N GLN A 31 -5.57 4.36 -13.87
CA GLN A 31 -5.47 5.81 -13.76
C GLN A 31 -4.70 6.17 -12.50
N THR A 32 -3.99 7.30 -12.53
CA THR A 32 -3.38 7.86 -11.34
C THR A 32 -4.45 8.29 -10.33
N VAL A 33 -4.17 8.20 -9.04
CA VAL A 33 -5.07 8.66 -7.98
C VAL A 33 -5.32 10.18 -8.05
N GLY A 34 -4.41 10.94 -8.68
CA GLY A 34 -4.45 12.40 -8.71
C GLY A 34 -4.07 13.03 -7.36
N PRO A 35 -4.02 14.36 -7.24
CA PRO A 35 -3.55 15.04 -6.02
C PRO A 35 -4.58 15.07 -4.89
N TYR A 36 -5.86 14.87 -5.16
CA TYR A 36 -6.93 15.01 -4.17
C TYR A 36 -7.00 13.87 -3.15
N PHE A 37 -6.35 12.76 -3.39
CA PHE A 37 -6.36 11.63 -2.46
C PHE A 37 -5.72 12.00 -1.10
N SER A 38 -4.71 12.87 -1.07
CA SER A 38 -4.07 13.31 0.16
C SER A 38 -5.00 14.10 1.06
N PHE A 39 -5.98 14.83 0.50
CA PHE A 39 -6.96 15.57 1.31
C PHE A 39 -8.13 14.71 1.80
N GLY A 40 -8.51 13.70 1.04
CA GLY A 40 -9.69 12.87 1.34
C GLY A 40 -9.39 11.64 2.19
N LEU A 41 -8.12 11.27 2.32
CA LEU A 41 -7.71 10.04 2.99
C LEU A 41 -6.97 10.26 4.32
N GLU A 42 -6.72 11.51 4.68
CA GLU A 42 -6.12 11.88 5.96
C GLU A 42 -7.16 11.87 7.08
N TRP A 43 -6.74 11.50 8.27
CA TRP A 43 -7.48 11.68 9.53
C TRP A 43 -6.48 11.84 10.69
N ASP A 44 -6.89 12.50 11.76
CA ASP A 44 -6.02 12.99 12.83
C ASP A 44 -5.16 11.89 13.49
N ASP A 45 -5.72 10.70 13.68
CA ASP A 45 -5.02 9.57 14.28
C ASP A 45 -4.50 8.54 13.25
N GLY A 46 -4.48 8.90 11.96
CA GLY A 46 -3.99 8.08 10.87
C GLY A 46 -2.58 7.52 11.08
N PRO A 47 -1.61 8.32 11.51
CA PRO A 47 -0.24 7.87 11.75
C PRO A 47 -0.04 6.95 12.96
N PHE A 48 -1.09 6.67 13.73
CA PHE A 48 -0.99 5.92 14.97
C PHE A 48 -1.60 4.53 14.83
N ALA A 49 -0.79 3.49 14.62
CA ALA A 49 -1.25 2.10 14.68
C ALA A 49 -1.51 1.64 16.13
N VAL A 50 -1.03 2.38 17.09
CA VAL A 50 -1.29 2.26 18.54
C VAL A 50 -1.47 3.65 19.14
N PRO A 51 -2.18 3.79 20.29
CA PRO A 51 -2.29 5.05 21.00
C PRO A 51 -0.92 5.60 21.41
N GLU A 52 -0.81 6.92 21.51
CA GLU A 52 0.37 7.55 22.11
C GLU A 52 0.54 7.11 23.56
N GLY A 53 1.79 6.89 23.96
CA GLY A 53 2.13 6.39 25.29
C GLY A 53 2.01 4.88 25.46
N THR A 54 1.66 4.13 24.42
CA THR A 54 1.68 2.66 24.46
C THR A 54 3.08 2.14 24.81
N ALA A 55 3.17 1.30 25.83
CA ALA A 55 4.44 0.72 26.27
C ALA A 55 5.06 -0.14 25.16
N GLY A 56 6.35 0.06 24.89
CA GLY A 56 7.06 -0.66 23.84
C GLY A 56 6.80 -0.13 22.42
N ALA A 57 6.03 0.96 22.27
CA ALA A 57 5.83 1.56 20.96
C ALA A 57 7.14 2.03 20.35
N ILE A 58 7.26 1.83 19.04
CA ILE A 58 8.35 2.28 18.20
C ILE A 58 7.84 3.29 17.17
N ARG A 59 8.73 4.15 16.69
CA ARG A 59 8.44 5.07 15.62
C ARG A 59 9.18 4.64 14.35
N LEU A 60 8.40 4.40 13.30
CA LEU A 60 8.93 4.15 11.96
C LEU A 60 8.91 5.47 11.20
N GLU A 61 10.06 5.87 10.68
CA GLU A 61 10.23 7.13 9.98
C GLU A 61 10.96 6.92 8.66
N GLY A 62 10.66 7.76 7.69
CA GLY A 62 11.32 7.70 6.40
C GLY A 62 11.05 8.94 5.56
N ARG A 63 11.61 8.92 4.36
CA ARG A 63 11.39 9.98 3.37
C ARG A 63 10.96 9.36 2.05
N LEU A 64 9.94 9.94 1.44
CA LEU A 64 9.49 9.61 0.11
C LEU A 64 10.15 10.55 -0.89
N LEU A 65 10.99 9.99 -1.75
CA LEU A 65 11.77 10.72 -2.74
C LEU A 65 11.51 10.16 -4.14
N ASP A 66 11.62 11.00 -5.15
CA ASP A 66 11.63 10.58 -6.54
C ASP A 66 13.00 9.97 -6.95
N GLY A 67 13.11 9.50 -8.19
CA GLY A 67 14.34 8.93 -8.72
C GLY A 67 15.52 9.92 -8.85
N LEU A 68 15.29 11.20 -8.64
CA LEU A 68 16.31 12.26 -8.61
C LEU A 68 16.64 12.70 -7.18
N GLY A 69 16.06 12.05 -6.17
CA GLY A 69 16.24 12.38 -4.77
C GLY A 69 15.45 13.59 -4.29
N LYS A 70 14.43 14.06 -5.04
CA LYS A 70 13.57 15.16 -4.63
C LYS A 70 12.38 14.65 -3.82
N PRO A 71 11.94 15.41 -2.80
CA PRO A 71 10.73 15.06 -2.04
C PRO A 71 9.49 14.97 -2.92
N ILE A 72 8.59 14.05 -2.55
CA ILE A 72 7.25 13.94 -3.14
C ILE A 72 6.23 14.38 -2.06
N PRO A 73 5.83 15.66 -2.03
CA PRO A 73 5.08 16.24 -0.92
C PRO A 73 3.60 15.85 -0.86
N ASP A 74 3.09 15.24 -1.90
CA ASP A 74 1.71 14.74 -1.97
C ASP A 74 1.63 13.20 -1.84
N GLY A 75 2.65 12.61 -1.28
CA GLY A 75 2.67 11.16 -1.02
C GLY A 75 1.81 10.76 0.18
N LEU A 76 1.38 9.52 0.18
CA LEU A 76 0.67 8.90 1.29
C LEU A 76 1.26 7.51 1.54
N ILE A 77 1.60 7.26 2.79
CA ILE A 77 2.14 5.97 3.23
C ILE A 77 1.07 5.24 4.02
N GLU A 78 0.75 4.04 3.61
CA GLU A 78 -0.06 3.11 4.41
C GLU A 78 0.81 1.96 4.90
N THR A 79 0.58 1.54 6.13
CA THR A 79 1.21 0.36 6.70
C THR A 79 0.18 -0.65 7.17
N TRP A 80 0.53 -1.92 7.05
CA TRP A 80 -0.23 -3.03 7.58
C TRP A 80 0.72 -4.04 8.20
N GLN A 81 0.42 -4.47 9.43
CA GLN A 81 1.27 -5.39 10.16
C GLN A 81 0.51 -6.24 11.17
N ALA A 82 1.13 -7.33 11.62
CA ALA A 82 0.69 -8.07 12.79
C ALA A 82 1.10 -7.35 14.09
N ASP A 83 0.49 -7.76 15.20
CA ASP A 83 0.89 -7.39 16.55
C ASP A 83 2.21 -8.11 16.95
N PRO A 84 2.78 -7.83 18.14
CA PRO A 84 3.97 -8.52 18.64
C PRO A 84 3.84 -10.04 18.77
N ASP A 85 2.62 -10.56 18.90
CA ASP A 85 2.33 -12.00 18.97
C ASP A 85 2.09 -12.63 17.58
N GLY A 86 2.22 -11.85 16.52
CA GLY A 86 2.05 -12.27 15.12
C GLY A 86 0.60 -12.37 14.66
N ARG A 87 -0.38 -11.77 15.35
CA ARG A 87 -1.80 -11.76 14.97
C ARG A 87 -2.16 -10.47 14.23
N PHE A 88 -2.99 -10.57 13.21
CA PHE A 88 -3.53 -9.38 12.56
C PHE A 88 -4.81 -8.89 13.24
N ALA A 89 -5.00 -7.59 13.32
CA ALA A 89 -6.24 -6.98 13.80
C ALA A 89 -7.34 -7.10 12.72
N HIS A 90 -7.71 -8.35 12.39
CA HIS A 90 -8.69 -8.68 11.36
C HIS A 90 -9.56 -9.85 11.82
N PRO A 91 -10.90 -9.81 11.58
CA PRO A 91 -11.82 -10.86 12.04
C PRO A 91 -11.53 -12.24 11.43
N ASP A 92 -10.91 -12.30 10.26
CA ASP A 92 -10.57 -13.55 9.59
C ASP A 92 -9.20 -14.12 9.99
N ASP A 93 -8.47 -13.51 10.94
CA ASP A 93 -7.23 -14.09 11.44
C ASP A 93 -7.52 -15.36 12.25
N PRO A 94 -7.07 -16.55 11.80
CA PRO A 94 -7.40 -17.82 12.48
C PRO A 94 -6.71 -17.96 13.85
N ARG A 95 -5.78 -17.07 14.19
CA ARG A 95 -5.06 -17.06 15.48
C ARG A 95 -5.81 -16.33 16.58
N GLY A 96 -6.95 -15.73 16.24
CA GLY A 96 -7.82 -15.04 17.18
C GLY A 96 -7.58 -13.53 17.26
N ALA A 97 -8.31 -12.89 18.14
CA ALA A 97 -8.24 -11.43 18.32
C ALA A 97 -6.88 -10.99 18.85
N VAL A 98 -6.49 -9.78 18.47
CA VAL A 98 -5.33 -9.07 19.05
C VAL A 98 -5.62 -8.75 20.52
N GLU A 99 -4.65 -8.98 21.40
CA GLU A 99 -4.75 -8.73 22.84
C GLU A 99 -4.08 -7.40 23.28
N TRP A 100 -3.49 -6.67 22.34
CA TRP A 100 -2.83 -5.40 22.58
C TRP A 100 -3.84 -4.25 22.50
N ASP A 101 -4.01 -3.55 23.62
CA ASP A 101 -5.01 -2.48 23.73
C ASP A 101 -4.77 -1.36 22.74
N GLY A 102 -5.81 -1.01 21.98
CA GLY A 102 -5.77 0.03 20.97
C GLY A 102 -4.92 -0.27 19.74
N PHE A 103 -4.34 -1.49 19.60
CA PHE A 103 -3.60 -1.86 18.41
C PHE A 103 -4.53 -2.05 17.21
N ARG A 104 -4.28 -1.29 16.15
CA ARG A 104 -5.05 -1.37 14.89
C ARG A 104 -4.35 -2.16 13.81
N GLY A 105 -3.02 -2.28 13.87
CA GLY A 105 -2.18 -2.90 12.84
C GLY A 105 -2.14 -2.16 11.51
N PHE A 106 -2.93 -1.12 11.38
CA PHE A 106 -3.02 -0.25 10.21
C PHE A 106 -2.69 1.18 10.61
N ALA A 107 -1.87 1.85 9.80
CA ALA A 107 -1.68 3.29 9.89
C ALA A 107 -1.62 3.91 8.49
N ARG A 108 -1.93 5.19 8.43
CA ARG A 108 -1.87 6.00 7.21
C ARG A 108 -1.28 7.36 7.55
N CYS A 109 -0.19 7.71 6.90
CA CYS A 109 0.55 8.94 7.15
C CYS A 109 0.74 9.70 5.83
N PRO A 110 0.27 10.96 5.72
CA PRO A 110 0.70 11.83 4.65
C PRO A 110 2.20 12.13 4.81
N VAL A 111 2.85 12.47 3.72
CA VAL A 111 4.21 13.01 3.77
C VAL A 111 4.17 14.53 3.84
N ASP A 112 5.15 15.12 4.48
CA ASP A 112 5.31 16.59 4.52
C ASP A 112 6.01 17.12 3.26
N ASP A 113 6.24 18.44 3.21
CA ASP A 113 6.90 19.14 2.10
C ASP A 113 8.34 18.64 1.84
N ASP A 114 9.00 18.10 2.85
CA ASP A 114 10.33 17.50 2.76
C ASP A 114 10.29 16.00 2.43
N GLY A 115 9.09 15.46 2.19
CA GLY A 115 8.84 14.04 1.90
C GLY A 115 8.89 13.14 3.14
N HIS A 116 9.00 13.71 4.34
CA HIS A 116 9.11 12.94 5.58
C HIS A 116 7.73 12.38 6.01
N TRP A 117 7.74 11.18 6.57
CA TRP A 117 6.60 10.51 7.18
C TRP A 117 7.01 9.79 8.47
N SER A 118 6.08 9.63 9.38
CA SER A 118 6.33 9.01 10.68
C SER A 118 5.09 8.28 11.19
N ILE A 119 5.24 7.03 11.58
CA ILE A 119 4.16 6.15 12.08
C ILE A 119 4.55 5.58 13.43
N LEU A 120 3.65 5.69 14.41
CA LEU A 120 3.78 5.07 15.73
C LEU A 120 3.14 3.69 15.73
N THR A 121 3.90 2.66 16.11
CA THR A 121 3.41 1.28 16.14
C THR A 121 4.14 0.43 17.18
N LEU A 122 3.86 -0.87 17.21
CA LEU A 122 4.66 -1.87 17.93
C LEU A 122 5.49 -2.68 16.93
N LYS A 123 6.65 -3.19 17.36
CA LYS A 123 7.40 -4.14 16.53
C LYS A 123 6.56 -5.41 16.34
N PRO A 124 6.24 -5.82 15.09
CA PRO A 124 5.46 -7.01 14.85
C PRO A 124 6.21 -8.29 15.24
N GLY A 125 5.47 -9.32 15.57
CA GLY A 125 5.99 -10.67 15.66
C GLY A 125 6.06 -11.36 14.29
N PRO A 126 6.69 -12.55 14.23
CA PRO A 126 6.72 -13.35 13.02
C PRO A 126 5.32 -13.87 12.66
N VAL A 127 5.06 -14.06 11.38
CA VAL A 127 3.78 -14.55 10.88
C VAL A 127 3.95 -15.82 10.05
N PRO A 128 2.91 -16.68 9.94
CA PRO A 128 2.95 -17.83 9.07
C PRO A 128 3.22 -17.45 7.61
N GLY A 129 4.09 -18.20 6.98
CA GLY A 129 4.41 -18.08 5.56
C GLY A 129 3.85 -19.22 4.73
N PRO A 130 4.08 -19.22 3.42
CA PRO A 130 3.69 -20.29 2.54
C PRO A 130 4.34 -21.62 2.92
N ARG A 131 3.61 -22.73 2.69
CA ARG A 131 4.12 -24.10 2.87
C ARG A 131 4.64 -24.40 4.29
N GLY A 132 4.11 -23.72 5.30
CA GLY A 132 4.51 -23.93 6.69
C GLY A 132 5.81 -23.22 7.11
N SER A 133 6.33 -22.32 6.28
CA SER A 133 7.43 -21.45 6.67
C SER A 133 6.94 -20.37 7.66
N THR A 134 7.90 -19.71 8.29
CA THR A 134 7.65 -18.50 9.08
C THR A 134 8.27 -17.31 8.36
N GLN A 135 7.50 -16.24 8.22
CA GLN A 135 8.02 -14.96 7.70
C GLN A 135 8.60 -14.15 8.85
N ALA A 136 9.73 -13.52 8.61
CA ALA A 136 10.35 -12.58 9.55
C ALA A 136 9.37 -11.46 9.94
N PRO A 137 9.50 -10.87 11.14
CA PRO A 137 8.80 -9.66 11.53
C PRO A 137 8.94 -8.58 10.46
N HIS A 138 7.82 -8.08 9.96
CA HIS A 138 7.82 -7.07 8.91
C HIS A 138 6.58 -6.20 8.94
N VAL A 139 6.69 -5.03 8.34
CA VAL A 139 5.58 -4.12 8.09
C VAL A 139 5.38 -4.03 6.57
N ALA A 140 4.21 -4.38 6.09
CA ALA A 140 3.83 -4.15 4.71
C ALA A 140 3.56 -2.66 4.49
N VAL A 141 4.14 -2.09 3.44
CA VAL A 141 4.02 -0.67 3.12
C VAL A 141 3.41 -0.50 1.74
N SER A 142 2.42 0.36 1.64
CA SER A 142 1.86 0.82 0.38
C SER A 142 2.15 2.32 0.23
N VAL A 143 2.66 2.70 -0.93
CA VAL A 143 2.97 4.09 -1.26
C VAL A 143 2.04 4.56 -2.36
N PHE A 144 1.43 5.70 -2.14
CA PHE A 144 0.58 6.39 -3.09
C PHE A 144 1.17 7.77 -3.38
N ALA A 145 1.13 8.17 -4.63
CA ALA A 145 1.49 9.52 -5.05
C ALA A 145 0.82 9.82 -6.40
N ARG A 146 0.62 11.10 -6.72
CA ARG A 146 0.17 11.47 -8.06
C ARG A 146 1.18 11.01 -9.12
N GLY A 147 0.69 10.69 -10.30
CA GLY A 147 1.54 10.26 -11.42
C GLY A 147 1.86 8.78 -11.47
N ILE A 148 1.65 8.01 -10.38
CA ILE A 148 1.72 6.55 -10.42
C ILE A 148 0.33 5.96 -10.69
N LEU A 149 0.29 4.90 -11.53
CA LEU A 149 -0.97 4.26 -11.93
C LEU A 149 -1.46 3.21 -10.94
N THR A 150 -0.54 2.67 -10.15
CA THR A 150 -0.82 1.67 -9.12
C THR A 150 0.02 1.98 -7.89
N ARG A 151 -0.52 1.70 -6.69
CA ARG A 151 0.29 1.82 -5.47
C ARG A 151 1.56 0.99 -5.58
N LEU A 152 2.65 1.51 -5.08
CA LEU A 152 3.87 0.74 -4.89
C LEU A 152 3.77 -0.03 -3.57
N VAL A 153 4.24 -1.27 -3.57
CA VAL A 153 4.18 -2.14 -2.41
C VAL A 153 5.59 -2.61 -2.06
N THR A 154 5.95 -2.48 -0.79
CA THR A 154 7.20 -2.98 -0.25
C THR A 154 7.02 -3.49 1.17
N ARG A 155 8.09 -3.94 1.81
CA ARG A 155 8.12 -4.36 3.21
C ARG A 155 9.30 -3.72 3.91
N LEU A 156 9.10 -3.34 5.16
CA LEU A 156 10.16 -2.97 6.08
C LEU A 156 10.47 -4.17 6.98
N TYR A 157 11.72 -4.55 7.03
CA TYR A 157 12.24 -5.58 7.92
C TYR A 157 13.10 -4.95 9.01
N PHE A 158 13.24 -5.64 10.12
CA PHE A 158 13.97 -5.16 11.28
C PHE A 158 15.40 -5.72 11.28
N GLY A 159 16.40 -4.84 11.41
CA GLY A 159 17.82 -5.22 11.31
C GLY A 159 18.32 -6.10 12.47
N ASP A 160 17.60 -6.15 13.57
CA ASP A 160 17.88 -7.02 14.72
C ASP A 160 17.30 -8.46 14.55
N GLU A 161 16.70 -8.76 13.40
CA GLU A 161 16.13 -10.07 13.03
C GLU A 161 16.97 -10.75 11.93
N GLU A 162 18.29 -10.71 12.03
CA GLU A 162 19.21 -11.17 10.98
C GLU A 162 18.97 -12.62 10.56
N GLU A 163 18.76 -13.54 11.50
CA GLU A 163 18.44 -14.95 11.18
C GLU A 163 17.13 -15.10 10.42
N ALA A 164 16.09 -14.42 10.87
CA ALA A 164 14.76 -14.48 10.26
C ALA A 164 14.73 -13.81 8.87
N ASN A 165 15.53 -12.75 8.68
CA ASN A 165 15.63 -12.02 7.42
C ASN A 165 16.42 -12.79 6.35
N GLY A 166 17.24 -13.76 6.73
CA GLY A 166 18.07 -14.58 5.83
C GLY A 166 17.37 -15.81 5.25
N THR A 167 16.11 -16.04 5.60
CA THR A 167 15.27 -17.14 5.09
C THR A 167 14.27 -16.60 4.08
#